data_98885692b837439b3b7744d1ca1c6b92
#
_entry.id   98885692b837439b3b7744d1ca1c6b92
#
_cell.length_a   1.000
_cell.length_b   1.000
_cell.length_c   1.000
_cell.angle_alpha   90.00
_cell.angle_beta   90.00
_cell.angle_gamma   90.00
#
_symmetry.space_group_name_H-M   'P 1'
#
loop_
_entity.id
_entity.type
_entity.pdbx_description
1 polymer ?
#
loop_
_entity_poly.entity_id
_entity_poly.type
_entity_poly.pdbx_seq_one_letter_code
_entity_poly.pdbx_strand_id
1 'polypeptide(L)'
;MYIRRNTAIKYCIAALFGAILYSEKFVYLIQAHYWQDLECQSNDSTCTKILFVADPQIQGDLAVPPPLNYLFNWDSDRYLSLTFASVISHFRPDVLVYLGDLMDEGSISTTHQFYKYVKRLSDIFDVHYPVAQVWIPGDNDIGGENEAIKYDKIELFNAAFNQPDIVKFRNISFYKVNAITLQYPELPEDEDNNFKMVVSHYPLMIRRAFTKKLNNLIHPNIYFCAHDHESKYTIQTKAFGINYVHPTPFYEDKVLEIFFDNDDYYEVYVPTCSYRMGTSNIGYGAGILDNNNQRMRYTVFWSPGRFPYLFFYLGMLVFLIMYGLAWCMAKACCTYYHKYRTKGNKLPFYVKL
;
A
#
# COMPACT_ATOMS: atom_id res chain seq x y z
N MET A 1 -0.77 -19.08 44.14
CA MET A 1 0.56 -19.40 43.54
C MET A 1 1.41 -18.14 43.56
N TYR A 2 2.47 -18.09 44.39
CA TYR A 2 3.27 -16.87 44.55
C TYR A 2 4.40 -16.88 43.48
N ILE A 3 4.24 -16.11 42.42
CA ILE A 3 5.29 -16.00 41.37
C ILE A 3 6.41 -15.12 41.95
N ARG A 4 7.64 -15.65 42.03
CA ARG A 4 8.81 -14.87 42.44
C ARG A 4 8.96 -13.65 41.50
N ARG A 5 9.25 -12.46 42.03
CA ARG A 5 9.38 -11.18 41.28
C ARG A 5 10.23 -11.29 40.01
N ASN A 6 11.39 -11.96 40.11
CA ASN A 6 12.28 -12.17 38.97
C ASN A 6 11.66 -13.07 37.88
N THR A 7 10.79 -13.99 38.26
CA THR A 7 10.07 -14.87 37.33
C THR A 7 8.96 -14.12 36.63
N ALA A 8 8.21 -13.24 37.33
CA ALA A 8 7.23 -12.38 36.75
C ALA A 8 7.82 -11.41 35.68
N ILE A 9 8.96 -10.80 36.00
CA ILE A 9 9.69 -9.91 35.05
C ILE A 9 10.10 -10.70 33.81
N LYS A 10 10.63 -11.90 33.92
CA LYS A 10 11.00 -12.74 32.77
C LYS A 10 9.80 -13.05 31.87
N TYR A 11 8.64 -13.40 32.46
CA TYR A 11 7.41 -13.62 31.66
C TYR A 11 6.90 -12.37 30.99
N CYS A 12 6.96 -11.22 31.63
CA CYS A 12 6.61 -9.95 31.01
C CYS A 12 7.52 -9.63 29.81
N ILE A 13 8.83 -9.79 29.96
CA ILE A 13 9.79 -9.56 28.86
C ILE A 13 9.54 -10.56 27.72
N ALA A 14 9.30 -11.83 28.02
CA ALA A 14 9.01 -12.84 27.01
C ALA A 14 7.69 -12.54 26.27
N ALA A 15 6.65 -12.12 26.98
CA ALA A 15 5.37 -11.74 26.40
C ALA A 15 5.50 -10.51 25.50
N LEU A 16 6.26 -9.49 25.92
CA LEU A 16 6.53 -8.30 25.13
C LEU A 16 7.31 -8.64 23.87
N PHE A 17 8.35 -9.46 23.99
CA PHE A 17 9.11 -9.92 22.84
C PHE A 17 8.25 -10.71 21.86
N GLY A 18 7.41 -11.63 22.38
CA GLY A 18 6.46 -12.39 21.57
C GLY A 18 5.45 -11.49 20.84
N ALA A 19 4.93 -10.46 21.51
CA ALA A 19 4.00 -9.51 20.92
C ALA A 19 4.66 -8.67 19.80
N ILE A 20 5.90 -8.20 20.03
CA ILE A 20 6.68 -7.49 19.01
C ILE A 20 6.96 -8.42 17.82
N LEU A 21 7.41 -9.64 18.07
CA LEU A 21 7.72 -10.61 17.02
C LEU A 21 6.47 -10.95 16.19
N TYR A 22 5.31 -11.07 16.84
CA TYR A 22 4.04 -11.28 16.17
C TYR A 22 3.70 -10.09 15.25
N SER A 23 3.66 -8.88 15.79
CA SER A 23 3.23 -7.68 15.06
C SER A 23 4.22 -7.20 13.98
N GLU A 24 5.50 -7.59 14.11
CA GLU A 24 6.54 -7.16 13.17
C GLU A 24 6.90 -8.22 12.12
N LYS A 25 6.47 -9.47 12.30
CA LYS A 25 6.83 -10.56 11.39
C LYS A 25 5.69 -11.54 11.14
N PHE A 26 5.13 -12.14 12.19
CA PHE A 26 4.19 -13.24 12.02
C PHE A 26 2.85 -12.82 11.41
N VAL A 27 2.39 -11.60 11.69
CA VAL A 27 1.12 -11.12 11.13
C VAL A 27 1.13 -11.14 9.60
N TYR A 28 2.22 -10.77 8.96
CA TYR A 28 2.35 -10.76 7.49
C TYR A 28 2.36 -12.18 6.91
N LEU A 29 3.00 -13.13 7.60
CA LEU A 29 3.02 -14.54 7.20
C LEU A 29 1.65 -15.21 7.37
N ILE A 30 0.97 -14.90 8.47
CA ILE A 30 -0.37 -15.44 8.77
C ILE A 30 -1.39 -14.88 7.78
N GLN A 31 -1.30 -13.59 7.44
CA GLN A 31 -2.21 -12.97 6.48
C GLN A 31 -2.18 -13.67 5.12
N ALA A 32 -1.02 -14.11 4.66
CA ALA A 32 -0.88 -14.81 3.38
C ALA A 32 -1.67 -16.13 3.32
N HIS A 33 -1.97 -16.76 4.44
CA HIS A 33 -2.80 -17.97 4.49
C HIS A 33 -4.30 -17.74 4.24
N TYR A 34 -4.74 -16.49 4.34
CA TYR A 34 -6.13 -16.11 4.09
C TYR A 34 -6.36 -15.64 2.66
N TRP A 35 -5.30 -15.45 1.87
CA TRP A 35 -5.44 -15.04 0.47
C TRP A 35 -5.99 -16.16 -0.39
N GLN A 36 -6.76 -15.77 -1.40
CA GLN A 36 -7.26 -16.71 -2.39
C GLN A 36 -6.12 -17.21 -3.28
N ASP A 37 -6.08 -18.52 -3.49
CA ASP A 37 -5.12 -19.10 -4.43
C ASP A 37 -5.54 -18.77 -5.86
N LEU A 38 -4.78 -17.89 -6.48
CA LEU A 38 -4.86 -17.58 -7.90
C LEU A 38 -3.80 -18.39 -8.65
N GLU A 39 -4.21 -19.53 -9.19
CA GLU A 39 -3.33 -20.36 -10.01
C GLU A 39 -3.84 -20.44 -11.44
N CYS A 40 -2.93 -20.63 -12.40
CA CYS A 40 -3.29 -20.97 -13.76
C CYS A 40 -4.07 -22.28 -13.76
N GLN A 41 -5.08 -22.41 -14.59
CA GLN A 41 -5.75 -23.70 -14.72
C GLN A 41 -4.76 -24.77 -15.21
N SER A 42 -4.92 -26.01 -14.75
CA SER A 42 -4.00 -27.12 -15.01
C SER A 42 -3.71 -27.37 -16.49
N ASN A 43 -4.61 -26.93 -17.39
CA ASN A 43 -4.46 -27.02 -18.84
C ASN A 43 -3.88 -25.76 -19.49
N ASP A 44 -3.66 -24.66 -18.72
CA ASP A 44 -3.19 -23.38 -19.22
C ASP A 44 -1.87 -22.97 -18.51
N SER A 45 -0.79 -23.65 -18.88
CA SER A 45 0.55 -23.35 -18.35
C SER A 45 1.11 -21.98 -18.77
N THR A 46 0.39 -21.26 -19.63
CA THR A 46 0.84 -20.00 -20.26
C THR A 46 0.03 -18.78 -19.86
N CYS A 47 -0.85 -18.86 -18.87
CA CYS A 47 -1.58 -17.71 -18.33
C CYS A 47 -0.61 -16.63 -17.86
N THR A 48 -1.07 -15.37 -17.83
CA THR A 48 -0.25 -14.25 -17.37
C THR A 48 -0.74 -13.77 -16.01
N LYS A 49 0.19 -13.75 -15.03
CA LYS A 49 -0.03 -13.26 -13.67
C LYS A 49 0.34 -11.77 -13.59
N ILE A 50 -0.59 -10.93 -13.20
CA ILE A 50 -0.42 -9.48 -13.13
C ILE A 50 -0.68 -9.02 -11.70
N LEU A 51 0.25 -8.31 -11.11
CA LEU A 51 0.09 -7.67 -9.80
C LEU A 51 -0.02 -6.16 -9.97
N PHE A 52 -1.05 -5.57 -9.37
CA PHE A 52 -1.30 -4.14 -9.37
C PHE A 52 -0.91 -3.54 -8.03
N VAL A 53 -0.08 -2.50 -8.08
CA VAL A 53 0.37 -1.70 -6.94
C VAL A 53 -0.22 -0.31 -7.10
N ALA A 54 -1.10 0.08 -6.21
CA ALA A 54 -1.78 1.36 -6.24
C ALA A 54 -1.45 2.19 -5.00
N ASP A 55 -1.28 3.47 -5.17
CA ASP A 55 -1.18 4.49 -4.11
C ASP A 55 -0.22 4.09 -2.96
N PRO A 56 1.03 3.66 -3.23
CA PRO A 56 1.99 3.39 -2.17
C PRO A 56 2.33 4.64 -1.37
N GLN A 57 2.26 5.81 -2.00
CA GLN A 57 2.45 7.14 -1.42
C GLN A 57 3.58 7.14 -0.37
N ILE A 58 4.81 6.76 -0.81
CA ILE A 58 5.95 6.79 0.10
C ILE A 58 6.10 8.18 0.69
N GLN A 59 6.15 8.24 2.01
CA GLN A 59 6.14 9.50 2.74
C GLN A 59 7.39 10.34 2.41
N GLY A 60 7.17 11.62 2.12
CA GLY A 60 8.23 12.58 1.89
C GLY A 60 8.88 13.12 3.18
N ASP A 61 9.65 14.18 3.02
CA ASP A 61 10.39 14.81 4.14
C ASP A 61 9.67 16.05 4.70
N LEU A 62 8.58 16.51 4.06
CA LEU A 62 7.91 17.78 4.37
C LEU A 62 6.73 17.63 5.33
N ALA A 63 5.94 16.55 5.21
CA ALA A 63 4.74 16.34 6.01
C ALA A 63 4.99 16.23 7.51
N VAL A 64 6.16 15.71 7.92
CA VAL A 64 6.55 15.56 9.31
C VAL A 64 7.95 16.13 9.52
N PRO A 65 8.13 17.07 10.49
CA PRO A 65 9.45 17.63 10.74
C PRO A 65 10.42 16.65 11.41
N PRO A 66 11.75 16.81 11.16
CA PRO A 66 12.78 16.06 11.88
C PRO A 66 12.69 16.27 13.41
N PRO A 67 13.04 15.28 14.24
CA PRO A 67 13.54 13.96 13.86
C PRO A 67 12.46 12.90 13.64
N LEU A 68 11.19 13.22 13.82
CA LEU A 68 10.07 12.26 13.77
C LEU A 68 9.86 11.69 12.36
N ASN A 69 10.14 12.49 11.32
CA ASN A 69 10.04 12.02 9.93
C ASN A 69 10.87 10.75 9.67
N TYR A 70 12.04 10.60 10.28
CA TYR A 70 12.88 9.41 10.10
C TYR A 70 12.20 8.15 10.62
N LEU A 71 11.50 8.24 11.76
CA LEU A 71 10.77 7.12 12.34
C LEU A 71 9.55 6.76 11.48
N PHE A 72 8.77 7.76 11.05
CA PHE A 72 7.58 7.54 10.25
C PHE A 72 7.93 7.00 8.85
N ASN A 73 8.94 7.56 8.20
CA ASN A 73 9.42 7.07 6.91
C ASN A 73 9.91 5.62 7.03
N TRP A 74 10.71 5.33 8.06
CA TRP A 74 11.20 3.98 8.30
C TRP A 74 10.06 2.96 8.54
N ASP A 75 9.05 3.31 9.33
CA ASP A 75 7.93 2.41 9.60
C ASP A 75 7.08 2.17 8.35
N SER A 76 6.78 3.24 7.59
CA SER A 76 6.03 3.17 6.35
C SER A 76 6.75 2.36 5.28
N ASP A 77 8.03 2.65 5.02
CA ASP A 77 8.83 1.94 4.03
C ASP A 77 8.96 0.45 4.39
N ARG A 78 9.20 0.17 5.67
CA ARG A 78 9.28 -1.20 6.18
C ARG A 78 7.97 -1.97 6.02
N TYR A 79 6.82 -1.31 6.30
CA TYR A 79 5.50 -1.92 6.11
C TYR A 79 5.27 -2.28 4.65
N LEU A 80 5.49 -1.34 3.72
CA LEU A 80 5.34 -1.57 2.28
C LEU A 80 6.26 -2.70 1.79
N SER A 81 7.52 -2.68 2.20
CA SER A 81 8.50 -3.72 1.83
C SER A 81 8.08 -5.11 2.33
N LEU A 82 7.59 -5.24 3.57
CA LEU A 82 7.17 -6.53 4.13
C LEU A 82 5.90 -7.07 3.48
N THR A 83 4.90 -6.21 3.25
CA THR A 83 3.65 -6.61 2.59
C THR A 83 3.89 -6.98 1.14
N PHE A 84 4.68 -6.19 0.42
CA PHE A 84 5.06 -6.48 -0.96
C PHE A 84 5.85 -7.79 -1.10
N ALA A 85 6.87 -7.99 -0.25
CA ALA A 85 7.66 -9.22 -0.26
C ALA A 85 6.80 -10.47 0.01
N SER A 86 5.80 -10.36 0.90
CA SER A 86 4.85 -11.44 1.16
C SER A 86 4.01 -11.76 -0.07
N VAL A 87 3.49 -10.74 -0.76
CA VAL A 87 2.68 -10.91 -1.98
C VAL A 87 3.52 -11.46 -3.13
N ILE A 88 4.72 -10.94 -3.34
CA ILE A 88 5.65 -11.44 -4.38
C ILE A 88 6.00 -12.90 -4.15
N SER A 89 6.25 -13.30 -2.89
CA SER A 89 6.54 -14.69 -2.55
C SER A 89 5.36 -15.63 -2.79
N HIS A 90 4.15 -15.16 -2.52
CA HIS A 90 2.91 -15.95 -2.67
C HIS A 90 2.49 -16.07 -4.14
N PHE A 91 2.45 -14.96 -4.88
CA PHE A 91 1.83 -14.89 -6.21
C PHE A 91 2.82 -15.06 -7.36
N ARG A 92 4.06 -14.57 -7.23
CA ARG A 92 5.11 -14.54 -8.27
C ARG A 92 4.58 -14.04 -9.62
N PRO A 93 4.23 -12.74 -9.73
CA PRO A 93 3.67 -12.18 -10.95
C PRO A 93 4.68 -12.17 -12.12
N ASP A 94 4.15 -12.25 -13.34
CA ASP A 94 4.90 -12.04 -14.58
C ASP A 94 5.03 -10.53 -14.90
N VAL A 95 4.01 -9.73 -14.47
CA VAL A 95 3.93 -8.29 -14.72
C VAL A 95 3.55 -7.55 -13.44
N LEU A 96 4.23 -6.45 -13.14
CA LEU A 96 3.89 -5.47 -12.12
C LEU A 96 3.35 -4.21 -12.78
N VAL A 97 2.17 -3.76 -12.34
CA VAL A 97 1.55 -2.52 -12.82
C VAL A 97 1.44 -1.54 -11.67
N TYR A 98 2.17 -0.44 -11.72
CA TYR A 98 2.12 0.63 -10.74
C TYR A 98 1.17 1.72 -11.22
N LEU A 99 0.07 1.91 -10.47
CA LEU A 99 -1.06 2.73 -10.88
C LEU A 99 -1.00 4.18 -10.38
N GLY A 100 0.19 4.71 -10.15
CA GLY A 100 0.38 6.12 -9.75
C GLY A 100 0.35 6.35 -8.25
N ASP A 101 0.49 7.62 -7.88
CA ASP A 101 0.66 8.09 -6.50
C ASP A 101 1.77 7.31 -5.79
N LEU A 102 2.92 7.24 -6.49
CA LEU A 102 4.08 6.51 -5.99
C LEU A 102 4.70 7.23 -4.80
N MET A 103 4.67 8.55 -4.83
CA MET A 103 5.25 9.47 -3.84
C MET A 103 4.18 10.40 -3.29
N ASP A 104 4.15 10.57 -1.97
CA ASP A 104 3.22 11.47 -1.27
C ASP A 104 3.49 12.96 -1.56
N GLU A 105 4.73 13.31 -1.81
CA GLU A 105 5.22 14.67 -2.02
C GLU A 105 5.95 14.86 -3.36
N GLY A 106 5.70 14.01 -4.35
CA GLY A 106 6.38 14.05 -5.65
C GLY A 106 6.22 15.38 -6.35
N SER A 107 4.98 15.88 -6.42
CA SER A 107 4.62 17.13 -7.11
C SER A 107 5.26 18.38 -6.50
N ILE A 108 5.53 18.40 -5.19
CA ILE A 108 6.12 19.55 -4.47
C ILE A 108 7.61 19.39 -4.17
N SER A 109 8.17 18.21 -4.43
CA SER A 109 9.57 17.89 -4.15
C SER A 109 10.55 18.71 -5.01
N THR A 110 11.74 18.93 -4.52
CA THR A 110 12.86 19.35 -5.37
C THR A 110 13.34 18.16 -6.23
N THR A 111 14.06 18.43 -7.33
CA THR A 111 14.63 17.36 -8.18
C THR A 111 15.46 16.36 -7.38
N HIS A 112 16.25 16.83 -6.41
CA HIS A 112 17.05 15.97 -5.54
C HIS A 112 16.19 15.09 -4.64
N GLN A 113 15.13 15.65 -4.04
CA GLN A 113 14.17 14.88 -3.22
C GLN A 113 13.42 13.86 -4.07
N PHE A 114 13.00 14.24 -5.28
CA PHE A 114 12.31 13.34 -6.20
C PHE A 114 13.15 12.07 -6.47
N TYR A 115 14.40 12.20 -6.87
CA TYR A 115 15.27 11.05 -7.10
C TYR A 115 15.61 10.26 -5.82
N LYS A 116 15.66 10.92 -4.66
CA LYS A 116 15.75 10.24 -3.37
C LYS A 116 14.52 9.35 -3.12
N TYR A 117 13.32 9.85 -3.45
CA TYR A 117 12.08 9.08 -3.31
C TYR A 117 12.01 7.94 -4.33
N VAL A 118 12.39 8.16 -5.59
CA VAL A 118 12.51 7.11 -6.60
C VAL A 118 13.43 5.98 -6.14
N LYS A 119 14.58 6.34 -5.53
CA LYS A 119 15.49 5.33 -4.97
C LYS A 119 14.84 4.53 -3.85
N ARG A 120 14.16 5.19 -2.90
CA ARG A 120 13.43 4.49 -1.82
C ARG A 120 12.34 3.58 -2.37
N LEU A 121 11.59 4.04 -3.37
CA LEU A 121 10.58 3.24 -4.06
C LEU A 121 11.20 1.97 -4.65
N SER A 122 12.32 2.10 -5.35
CA SER A 122 13.07 0.96 -5.91
C SER A 122 13.54 -0.02 -4.82
N ASP A 123 14.03 0.48 -3.68
CA ASP A 123 14.47 -0.34 -2.56
C ASP A 123 13.29 -1.09 -1.88
N ILE A 124 12.08 -0.49 -1.85
CA ILE A 124 10.88 -1.08 -1.26
C ILE A 124 10.27 -2.16 -2.16
N PHE A 125 10.18 -1.89 -3.46
CA PHE A 125 9.52 -2.73 -4.44
C PHE A 125 10.52 -3.56 -5.29
N ASP A 126 11.64 -3.94 -4.68
CA ASP A 126 12.65 -4.77 -5.32
C ASP A 126 12.18 -6.21 -5.55
N VAL A 127 12.44 -6.74 -6.75
CA VAL A 127 12.08 -8.10 -7.16
C VAL A 127 13.31 -8.81 -7.70
N HIS A 128 13.66 -9.95 -7.12
CA HIS A 128 14.89 -10.68 -7.41
C HIS A 128 14.78 -11.66 -8.60
N TYR A 129 13.77 -11.49 -9.47
CA TYR A 129 13.62 -12.28 -10.70
C TYR A 129 13.14 -11.38 -11.84
N PRO A 130 13.31 -11.79 -13.11
CA PRO A 130 12.82 -11.01 -14.24
C PRO A 130 11.29 -10.85 -14.20
N VAL A 131 10.82 -9.61 -14.18
CA VAL A 131 9.40 -9.22 -14.17
C VAL A 131 9.23 -8.00 -15.07
N ALA A 132 8.19 -7.99 -15.90
CA ALA A 132 7.83 -6.81 -16.65
C ALA A 132 7.19 -5.77 -15.72
N GLN A 133 7.46 -4.48 -15.96
CA GLN A 133 6.93 -3.40 -15.14
C GLN A 133 6.23 -2.37 -16.01
N VAL A 134 5.12 -1.83 -15.52
CA VAL A 134 4.36 -0.74 -16.15
C VAL A 134 4.18 0.36 -15.11
N TRP A 135 4.59 1.59 -15.43
CA TRP A 135 4.56 2.73 -14.52
C TRP A 135 3.71 3.84 -15.09
N ILE A 136 2.78 4.38 -14.30
CA ILE A 136 2.01 5.58 -14.62
C ILE A 136 2.10 6.56 -13.44
N PRO A 137 2.04 7.89 -13.68
CA PRO A 137 2.02 8.89 -12.60
C PRO A 137 0.61 9.03 -12.02
N GLY A 138 0.56 9.38 -10.72
CA GLY A 138 -0.62 9.93 -10.06
C GLY A 138 -0.51 11.44 -9.83
N ASP A 139 -1.52 12.03 -9.20
CA ASP A 139 -1.56 13.47 -8.94
C ASP A 139 -0.56 13.90 -7.84
N ASN A 140 -0.29 13.06 -6.88
CA ASN A 140 0.79 13.34 -5.91
C ASN A 140 2.18 13.31 -6.56
N ASP A 141 2.35 12.61 -7.68
CA ASP A 141 3.61 12.58 -8.41
C ASP A 141 3.82 13.82 -9.28
N ILE A 142 2.76 14.32 -9.96
CA ILE A 142 2.86 15.36 -11.00
C ILE A 142 1.95 16.59 -10.79
N GLY A 143 1.11 16.61 -9.77
CA GLY A 143 0.05 17.59 -9.54
C GLY A 143 -1.24 17.24 -10.29
N GLY A 144 -2.32 17.97 -10.03
CA GLY A 144 -3.59 17.82 -10.73
C GLY A 144 -4.83 17.74 -9.85
N GLU A 145 -4.69 17.55 -8.53
CA GLU A 145 -5.79 17.59 -7.57
C GLU A 145 -5.66 18.80 -6.64
N ASN A 146 -4.80 18.70 -5.63
CA ASN A 146 -4.59 19.75 -4.64
C ASN A 146 -3.68 20.87 -5.15
N GLU A 147 -2.94 20.61 -6.21
CA GLU A 147 -2.01 21.52 -6.85
C GLU A 147 -2.19 21.50 -8.37
N ALA A 148 -1.75 22.59 -9.03
CA ALA A 148 -1.73 22.63 -10.48
C ALA A 148 -0.78 21.57 -11.06
N ILE A 149 -1.11 21.06 -12.23
CA ILE A 149 -0.24 20.14 -12.99
C ILE A 149 1.12 20.81 -13.24
N LYS A 150 2.20 20.11 -12.94
CA LYS A 150 3.59 20.58 -13.07
C LYS A 150 4.30 19.83 -14.19
N TYR A 151 4.54 20.50 -15.30
CA TYR A 151 5.16 19.90 -16.47
C TYR A 151 6.59 19.42 -16.20
N ASP A 152 7.36 20.14 -15.38
CA ASP A 152 8.69 19.72 -14.93
C ASP A 152 8.65 18.39 -14.16
N LYS A 153 7.57 18.11 -13.42
CA LYS A 153 7.39 16.83 -12.71
C LYS A 153 7.02 15.70 -13.65
N ILE A 154 6.23 15.99 -14.69
CA ILE A 154 5.95 15.02 -15.75
C ILE A 154 7.26 14.61 -16.43
N GLU A 155 8.12 15.57 -16.76
CA GLU A 155 9.43 15.31 -17.35
C GLU A 155 10.33 14.50 -16.43
N LEU A 156 10.38 14.84 -15.14
CA LEU A 156 11.14 14.08 -14.14
C LEU A 156 10.62 12.65 -13.99
N PHE A 157 9.29 12.47 -13.94
CA PHE A 157 8.67 11.15 -13.86
C PHE A 157 9.01 10.30 -15.08
N ASN A 158 8.84 10.87 -16.29
CA ASN A 158 9.15 10.19 -17.53
C ASN A 158 10.66 9.86 -17.66
N ALA A 159 11.53 10.70 -17.13
CA ALA A 159 12.98 10.43 -17.09
C ALA A 159 13.35 9.30 -16.11
N ALA A 160 12.68 9.26 -14.95
CA ALA A 160 12.94 8.24 -13.93
C ALA A 160 12.36 6.86 -14.31
N PHE A 161 11.16 6.86 -14.90
CA PHE A 161 10.43 5.65 -15.32
C PHE A 161 10.30 5.58 -16.84
N ASN A 162 11.47 5.68 -17.53
CA ASN A 162 11.52 5.74 -18.99
C ASN A 162 10.97 4.46 -19.63
N GLN A 163 9.76 4.53 -20.17
CA GLN A 163 9.03 3.44 -20.80
C GLN A 163 8.18 3.95 -21.97
N PRO A 164 7.94 3.11 -23.00
CA PRO A 164 6.96 3.43 -24.03
C PRO A 164 5.56 3.62 -23.43
N ASP A 165 4.71 4.39 -24.11
CA ASP A 165 3.32 4.62 -23.68
C ASP A 165 2.44 3.37 -23.85
N ILE A 166 2.85 2.43 -24.71
CA ILE A 166 2.25 1.11 -24.85
C ILE A 166 3.32 0.07 -24.50
N VAL A 167 3.14 -0.60 -23.37
CA VAL A 167 4.04 -1.68 -22.94
C VAL A 167 3.43 -3.01 -23.35
N LYS A 168 4.18 -3.82 -24.11
CA LYS A 168 3.72 -5.13 -24.57
C LYS A 168 4.40 -6.25 -23.79
N PHE A 169 3.59 -7.19 -23.32
CA PHE A 169 4.07 -8.41 -22.67
C PHE A 169 3.24 -9.61 -23.14
N ARG A 170 3.88 -10.56 -23.82
CA ARG A 170 3.20 -11.69 -24.48
C ARG A 170 2.07 -11.17 -25.39
N ASN A 171 0.85 -11.65 -25.18
CA ASN A 171 -0.36 -11.27 -25.91
C ASN A 171 -1.15 -10.13 -25.25
N ILE A 172 -0.54 -9.34 -24.37
CA ILE A 172 -1.16 -8.21 -23.67
C ILE A 172 -0.46 -6.92 -24.05
N SER A 173 -1.24 -5.89 -24.36
CA SER A 173 -0.77 -4.51 -24.55
C SER A 173 -1.35 -3.61 -23.45
N PHE A 174 -0.48 -3.05 -22.62
CA PHE A 174 -0.83 -2.09 -21.58
C PHE A 174 -0.76 -0.68 -22.16
N TYR A 175 -1.91 -0.03 -22.27
CA TYR A 175 -2.05 1.35 -22.75
C TYR A 175 -2.02 2.30 -21.55
N LYS A 176 -0.97 3.09 -21.41
CA LYS A 176 -0.79 4.06 -20.34
C LYS A 176 -1.57 5.32 -20.63
N VAL A 177 -2.67 5.54 -19.92
CA VAL A 177 -3.52 6.72 -20.07
C VAL A 177 -3.35 7.65 -18.88
N ASN A 178 -2.94 8.88 -19.14
CA ASN A 178 -2.86 9.91 -18.13
C ASN A 178 -4.20 10.71 -18.12
N ALA A 179 -5.10 10.31 -17.24
CA ALA A 179 -6.40 10.99 -17.11
C ALA A 179 -6.31 12.36 -16.41
N ILE A 180 -5.18 12.71 -15.79
CA ILE A 180 -4.92 14.03 -15.20
C ILE A 180 -4.72 15.05 -16.32
N THR A 181 -3.84 14.72 -17.27
CA THR A 181 -3.54 15.58 -18.43
C THR A 181 -4.43 15.31 -19.63
N LEU A 182 -5.33 14.33 -19.56
CA LEU A 182 -6.18 13.84 -20.66
C LEU A 182 -5.38 13.34 -21.88
N GLN A 183 -4.20 12.77 -21.62
CA GLN A 183 -3.31 12.20 -22.62
C GLN A 183 -3.49 10.70 -22.73
N TYR A 184 -3.33 10.19 -23.94
CA TYR A 184 -3.34 8.75 -24.26
C TYR A 184 -2.27 8.47 -25.31
N PRO A 185 -1.80 7.20 -25.41
CA PRO A 185 -0.75 6.81 -26.35
C PRO A 185 -1.11 7.09 -27.81
N GLU A 186 -0.11 7.43 -28.62
CA GLU A 186 -0.25 7.35 -30.09
C GLU A 186 -0.44 5.88 -30.48
N LEU A 187 -1.46 5.64 -31.32
CA LEU A 187 -1.78 4.28 -31.72
C LEU A 187 -0.84 3.87 -32.87
N PRO A 188 -0.34 2.61 -32.86
CA PRO A 188 0.43 2.09 -33.97
C PRO A 188 -0.45 2.02 -35.24
N GLU A 189 0.16 2.17 -36.41
CA GLU A 189 -0.53 2.05 -37.71
C GLU A 189 -1.07 0.63 -37.92
N ASP A 190 -0.35 -0.38 -37.43
CA ASP A 190 -0.76 -1.77 -37.51
C ASP A 190 -1.77 -2.12 -36.40
N GLU A 191 -2.80 -2.86 -36.76
CA GLU A 191 -3.81 -3.34 -35.80
C GLU A 191 -3.18 -4.27 -34.76
N ASP A 192 -3.27 -3.87 -33.48
CA ASP A 192 -2.78 -4.67 -32.38
C ASP A 192 -3.85 -5.67 -31.93
N ASN A 193 -3.67 -6.94 -32.28
CA ASN A 193 -4.59 -8.03 -31.93
C ASN A 193 -4.40 -8.54 -30.48
N ASN A 194 -3.50 -7.92 -29.71
CA ASN A 194 -3.30 -8.26 -28.31
C ASN A 194 -4.52 -7.91 -27.44
N PHE A 195 -4.58 -8.52 -26.29
CA PHE A 195 -5.51 -8.12 -25.24
C PHE A 195 -5.15 -6.69 -24.77
N LYS A 196 -6.08 -5.76 -24.88
CA LYS A 196 -5.86 -4.33 -24.63
C LYS A 196 -6.29 -3.97 -23.21
N MET A 197 -5.32 -3.77 -22.34
CA MET A 197 -5.51 -3.32 -20.96
C MET A 197 -5.16 -1.84 -20.84
N VAL A 198 -6.13 -1.01 -20.52
CA VAL A 198 -5.89 0.41 -20.24
C VAL A 198 -5.60 0.56 -18.75
N VAL A 199 -4.52 1.27 -18.43
CA VAL A 199 -4.11 1.59 -17.07
C VAL A 199 -4.08 3.10 -16.87
N SER A 200 -4.71 3.58 -15.80
CA SER A 200 -4.81 4.99 -15.46
C SER A 200 -4.79 5.16 -13.95
N HIS A 201 -4.27 6.28 -13.44
CA HIS A 201 -4.40 6.58 -12.02
C HIS A 201 -5.84 6.92 -11.67
N TYR A 202 -6.42 7.92 -12.33
CA TYR A 202 -7.83 8.26 -12.13
C TYR A 202 -8.78 7.29 -12.81
N PRO A 203 -9.97 7.05 -12.21
CA PRO A 203 -11.05 6.31 -12.85
C PRO A 203 -11.49 6.98 -14.16
N LEU A 204 -11.63 6.17 -15.20
CA LEU A 204 -11.94 6.66 -16.55
C LEU A 204 -13.44 6.67 -16.83
N MET A 205 -14.20 5.67 -16.39
CA MET A 205 -15.64 5.57 -16.70
C MET A 205 -16.46 6.75 -16.16
N ILE A 206 -16.00 7.43 -15.10
CA ILE A 206 -16.63 8.67 -14.62
C ILE A 206 -16.40 9.85 -15.56
N ARG A 207 -15.36 9.81 -16.41
CA ARG A 207 -14.99 10.85 -17.40
C ARG A 207 -15.54 10.53 -18.78
N ARG A 208 -16.85 10.44 -18.90
CA ARG A 208 -17.59 9.89 -20.05
C ARG A 208 -17.09 10.30 -21.43
N ALA A 209 -16.88 11.61 -21.66
CA ALA A 209 -16.46 12.11 -22.97
C ALA A 209 -15.07 11.61 -23.36
N PHE A 210 -14.15 11.57 -22.38
CA PHE A 210 -12.80 11.08 -22.58
C PHE A 210 -12.79 9.56 -22.78
N THR A 211 -13.53 8.82 -21.96
CA THR A 211 -13.62 7.35 -22.06
C THR A 211 -14.29 6.92 -23.36
N LYS A 212 -15.33 7.66 -23.84
CA LYS A 212 -15.93 7.41 -25.15
C LYS A 212 -14.92 7.55 -26.28
N LYS A 213 -14.03 8.55 -26.17
CA LYS A 213 -12.94 8.72 -27.14
C LYS A 213 -11.95 7.56 -27.10
N LEU A 214 -11.55 7.12 -25.90
CA LEU A 214 -10.66 5.98 -25.72
C LEU A 214 -11.28 4.68 -26.26
N ASN A 215 -12.56 4.44 -25.99
CA ASN A 215 -13.27 3.28 -26.49
C ASN A 215 -13.28 3.21 -28.02
N ASN A 216 -13.47 4.35 -28.67
CA ASN A 216 -13.49 4.42 -30.14
C ASN A 216 -12.10 4.30 -30.78
N LEU A 217 -11.04 4.63 -30.06
CA LEU A 217 -9.68 4.63 -30.59
C LEU A 217 -8.92 3.34 -30.23
N ILE A 218 -8.97 2.92 -28.97
CA ILE A 218 -8.17 1.80 -28.43
C ILE A 218 -8.96 0.50 -28.49
N HIS A 219 -10.28 0.53 -28.31
CA HIS A 219 -11.15 -0.65 -28.12
C HIS A 219 -10.64 -1.54 -26.98
N PRO A 220 -10.54 -1.01 -25.74
CA PRO A 220 -9.98 -1.76 -24.62
C PRO A 220 -10.89 -2.91 -24.19
N ASN A 221 -10.27 -3.98 -23.67
CA ASN A 221 -10.98 -5.08 -23.04
C ASN A 221 -11.34 -4.78 -21.59
N ILE A 222 -10.42 -4.07 -20.88
CA ILE A 222 -10.56 -3.74 -19.46
C ILE A 222 -9.79 -2.48 -19.11
N TYR A 223 -10.28 -1.76 -18.08
CA TYR A 223 -9.64 -0.62 -17.44
C TYR A 223 -9.21 -0.99 -16.02
N PHE A 224 -8.01 -0.56 -15.61
CA PHE A 224 -7.54 -0.58 -14.24
C PHE A 224 -7.19 0.83 -13.78
N CYS A 225 -7.69 1.20 -12.60
CA CYS A 225 -7.44 2.49 -11.99
C CYS A 225 -7.18 2.38 -10.48
N ALA A 226 -6.81 3.51 -9.87
CA ALA A 226 -6.50 3.67 -8.45
C ALA A 226 -7.19 4.93 -7.89
N HIS A 227 -6.49 5.80 -7.16
CA HIS A 227 -6.88 7.12 -6.65
C HIS A 227 -7.94 7.12 -5.52
N ASP A 228 -9.02 6.34 -5.64
CA ASP A 228 -10.08 6.28 -4.61
C ASP A 228 -9.62 5.56 -3.33
N HIS A 229 -8.45 4.90 -3.33
CA HIS A 229 -7.91 4.08 -2.25
C HIS A 229 -8.78 2.89 -1.86
N GLU A 230 -9.82 2.57 -2.62
CA GLU A 230 -10.80 1.55 -2.32
C GLU A 230 -10.86 0.50 -3.42
N SER A 231 -11.20 -0.74 -3.04
CA SER A 231 -11.42 -1.81 -4.00
C SER A 231 -12.87 -1.81 -4.47
N LYS A 232 -13.07 -1.61 -5.76
CA LYS A 232 -14.38 -1.54 -6.42
C LYS A 232 -14.27 -2.09 -7.83
N TYR A 233 -15.40 -2.35 -8.47
CA TYR A 233 -15.45 -2.61 -9.91
C TYR A 233 -16.72 -2.04 -10.52
N THR A 234 -16.66 -1.77 -11.81
CA THR A 234 -17.79 -1.34 -12.62
C THR A 234 -17.91 -2.26 -13.83
N ILE A 235 -19.11 -2.74 -14.10
CA ILE A 235 -19.45 -3.47 -15.33
C ILE A 235 -20.57 -2.68 -16.02
N GLN A 236 -20.38 -2.38 -17.31
CA GLN A 236 -21.35 -1.61 -18.07
C GLN A 236 -21.50 -2.16 -19.48
N THR A 237 -22.72 -2.52 -19.84
CA THR A 237 -23.04 -3.02 -21.17
C THR A 237 -22.84 -1.92 -22.23
N LYS A 238 -22.09 -2.21 -23.29
CA LYS A 238 -21.77 -1.28 -24.38
C LYS A 238 -23.01 -0.74 -25.11
N ALA A 239 -24.08 -1.56 -25.20
CA ALA A 239 -25.35 -1.18 -25.85
C ALA A 239 -25.98 0.10 -25.26
N PHE A 240 -25.78 0.38 -23.98
CA PHE A 240 -26.34 1.57 -23.31
C PHE A 240 -25.42 2.79 -23.34
N GLY A 241 -24.26 2.66 -23.98
CA GLY A 241 -23.21 3.69 -23.93
C GLY A 241 -22.64 3.85 -22.52
N ILE A 242 -21.76 4.83 -22.31
CA ILE A 242 -21.18 5.11 -20.99
C ILE A 242 -22.19 5.94 -20.19
N ASN A 243 -22.98 5.27 -19.35
CA ASN A 243 -23.85 5.90 -18.36
C ASN A 243 -23.16 5.91 -16.98
N TYR A 244 -23.64 6.75 -16.07
CA TYR A 244 -23.12 6.70 -14.69
C TYR A 244 -23.60 5.42 -14.03
N VAL A 245 -22.65 4.55 -13.71
CA VAL A 245 -22.88 3.35 -12.92
C VAL A 245 -22.11 3.53 -11.62
N HIS A 246 -22.75 3.31 -10.48
CA HIS A 246 -22.06 3.31 -9.22
C HIS A 246 -21.11 2.12 -9.15
N PRO A 247 -19.81 2.32 -8.87
CA PRO A 247 -18.91 1.21 -8.66
C PRO A 247 -19.38 0.30 -7.52
N THR A 248 -19.30 -1.00 -7.73
CA THR A 248 -19.64 -2.00 -6.71
C THR A 248 -18.43 -2.24 -5.82
N PRO A 249 -18.54 -2.07 -4.49
CA PRO A 249 -17.45 -2.39 -3.58
C PRO A 249 -17.03 -3.86 -3.66
N PHE A 250 -15.74 -4.09 -3.54
CA PHE A 250 -15.15 -5.43 -3.59
C PHE A 250 -14.18 -5.60 -2.42
N TYR A 251 -14.73 -6.00 -1.25
CA TYR A 251 -13.97 -6.13 0.01
C TYR A 251 -13.89 -7.56 0.52
N GLU A 252 -14.49 -8.51 -0.19
CA GLU A 252 -14.54 -9.88 0.24
C GLU A 252 -13.29 -10.65 -0.22
N ASP A 253 -12.91 -11.67 0.54
CA ASP A 253 -11.90 -12.65 0.14
C ASP A 253 -12.48 -13.57 -0.94
N LYS A 254 -12.79 -13.01 -2.09
CA LYS A 254 -13.40 -13.68 -3.25
C LYS A 254 -12.56 -13.42 -4.49
N VAL A 255 -12.84 -14.24 -5.50
CA VAL A 255 -12.30 -14.04 -6.85
C VAL A 255 -13.39 -13.45 -7.73
N LEU A 256 -13.14 -12.30 -8.32
CA LEU A 256 -13.98 -11.71 -9.36
C LEU A 256 -13.61 -12.36 -10.69
N GLU A 257 -14.57 -13.04 -11.30
CA GLU A 257 -14.41 -13.62 -12.63
C GLU A 257 -14.98 -12.65 -13.68
N ILE A 258 -14.16 -12.29 -14.64
CA ILE A 258 -14.50 -11.37 -15.74
C ILE A 258 -14.37 -12.15 -17.04
N PHE A 259 -15.46 -12.23 -17.79
CA PHE A 259 -15.53 -12.89 -19.10
C PHE A 259 -15.61 -11.84 -20.20
N PHE A 260 -14.72 -11.92 -21.18
CA PHE A 260 -14.59 -10.96 -22.26
C PHE A 260 -15.34 -11.35 -23.55
N ASP A 261 -16.19 -12.35 -23.47
CA ASP A 261 -17.12 -12.77 -24.51
C ASP A 261 -18.38 -11.90 -24.57
N ASN A 262 -18.66 -11.16 -23.50
CA ASN A 262 -19.77 -10.23 -23.40
C ASN A 262 -19.38 -8.85 -23.98
N ASP A 263 -20.39 -8.16 -24.53
CA ASP A 263 -20.20 -6.80 -25.04
C ASP A 263 -20.31 -5.75 -23.90
N ASP A 264 -19.39 -5.88 -22.94
CA ASP A 264 -19.34 -5.07 -21.72
C ASP A 264 -18.03 -4.28 -21.60
N TYR A 265 -18.10 -3.15 -20.89
CA TYR A 265 -16.92 -2.41 -20.40
C TYR A 265 -16.67 -2.76 -18.94
N TYR A 266 -15.41 -3.02 -18.59
CA TYR A 266 -14.99 -3.36 -17.25
C TYR A 266 -13.99 -2.33 -16.73
N GLU A 267 -14.22 -1.80 -15.54
CA GLU A 267 -13.24 -0.97 -14.82
C GLU A 267 -13.05 -1.51 -13.40
N VAL A 268 -11.80 -1.74 -13.04
CA VAL A 268 -11.42 -2.26 -11.73
C VAL A 268 -10.61 -1.20 -10.99
N TYR A 269 -11.05 -0.86 -9.80
CA TYR A 269 -10.40 0.06 -8.89
C TYR A 269 -9.53 -0.76 -7.92
N VAL A 270 -8.25 -0.52 -7.96
CA VAL A 270 -7.28 -1.21 -7.12
C VAL A 270 -7.12 -0.44 -5.81
N PRO A 271 -7.24 -1.09 -4.64
CA PRO A 271 -7.08 -0.41 -3.36
C PRO A 271 -5.64 0.02 -3.13
N THR A 272 -5.45 1.02 -2.28
CA THR A 272 -4.11 1.43 -1.85
C THR A 272 -3.38 0.29 -1.14
N CYS A 273 -2.07 0.20 -1.33
CA CYS A 273 -1.21 -0.70 -0.56
C CYS A 273 -0.63 -0.03 0.72
N SER A 274 -0.89 1.27 0.93
CA SER A 274 -0.37 2.04 2.06
C SER A 274 -1.37 2.16 3.20
N TYR A 275 -0.96 1.84 4.43
CA TYR A 275 -1.82 2.00 5.62
C TYR A 275 -2.10 3.46 5.99
N ARG A 276 -1.39 4.43 5.38
CA ARG A 276 -1.50 5.85 5.69
C ARG A 276 -2.70 6.54 5.04
N MET A 277 -3.36 5.89 4.08
CA MET A 277 -4.40 6.48 3.23
C MET A 277 -5.80 6.53 3.85
N GLY A 278 -5.91 6.39 5.17
CA GLY A 278 -7.18 6.57 5.90
C GLY A 278 -8.21 5.46 5.71
N THR A 279 -7.90 4.42 4.96
CA THR A 279 -8.74 3.22 4.80
C THR A 279 -8.22 2.06 5.66
N SER A 280 -9.14 1.20 6.10
CA SER A 280 -8.77 -0.07 6.76
C SER A 280 -8.52 -1.21 5.77
N ASN A 281 -8.99 -1.07 4.53
CA ASN A 281 -8.92 -2.08 3.48
C ASN A 281 -7.74 -1.78 2.57
N ILE A 282 -6.60 -2.35 2.92
CA ILE A 282 -5.30 -2.11 2.30
C ILE A 282 -4.85 -3.39 1.62
N GLY A 283 -4.36 -3.31 0.39
CA GLY A 283 -3.93 -4.52 -0.31
C GLY A 283 -3.36 -4.28 -1.70
N TYR A 284 -3.09 -5.38 -2.38
CA TYR A 284 -2.56 -5.42 -3.74
C TYR A 284 -3.56 -6.11 -4.64
N GLY A 285 -3.89 -5.51 -5.77
CA GLY A 285 -4.71 -6.16 -6.79
C GLY A 285 -3.92 -7.27 -7.48
N ALA A 286 -4.52 -8.44 -7.66
CA ALA A 286 -3.90 -9.55 -8.35
C ALA A 286 -4.84 -10.11 -9.40
N GLY A 287 -4.36 -10.27 -10.63
CA GLY A 287 -5.13 -10.78 -11.74
C GLY A 287 -4.40 -11.88 -12.49
N ILE A 288 -5.15 -12.86 -12.95
CA ILE A 288 -4.67 -13.86 -13.91
C ILE A 288 -5.50 -13.75 -15.17
N LEU A 289 -4.84 -13.48 -16.29
CA LEU A 289 -5.43 -13.53 -17.61
C LEU A 289 -5.13 -14.90 -18.25
N ASP A 290 -6.17 -15.61 -18.64
CA ASP A 290 -6.05 -16.89 -19.36
C ASP A 290 -5.38 -16.67 -20.73
N ASN A 291 -4.66 -17.67 -21.23
CA ASN A 291 -3.86 -17.56 -22.47
C ASN A 291 -4.70 -17.23 -23.72
N ASN A 292 -5.99 -17.63 -23.72
CA ASN A 292 -6.94 -17.33 -24.80
C ASN A 292 -7.55 -15.93 -24.72
N ASN A 293 -7.18 -15.12 -23.72
CA ASN A 293 -7.68 -13.76 -23.45
C ASN A 293 -9.21 -13.66 -23.25
N GLN A 294 -9.89 -14.77 -22.92
CA GLN A 294 -11.36 -14.78 -22.78
C GLN A 294 -11.82 -14.54 -21.34
N ARG A 295 -10.94 -14.83 -20.36
CA ARG A 295 -11.31 -14.70 -18.95
C ARG A 295 -10.14 -14.14 -18.14
N MET A 296 -10.49 -13.23 -17.22
CA MET A 296 -9.61 -12.77 -16.16
C MET A 296 -10.20 -13.11 -14.80
N ARG A 297 -9.38 -13.61 -13.90
CA ARG A 297 -9.72 -13.80 -12.49
C ARG A 297 -8.94 -12.76 -11.68
N TYR A 298 -9.65 -11.96 -10.90
CA TYR A 298 -9.08 -10.88 -10.10
C TYR A 298 -9.43 -11.06 -8.63
N THR A 299 -8.49 -10.78 -7.75
CA THR A 299 -8.70 -10.69 -6.30
C THR A 299 -7.82 -9.60 -5.70
N VAL A 300 -8.00 -9.32 -4.42
CA VAL A 300 -7.12 -8.45 -3.66
C VAL A 300 -6.41 -9.26 -2.59
N PHE A 301 -5.09 -9.17 -2.55
CA PHE A 301 -4.30 -9.69 -1.45
C PHE A 301 -4.26 -8.64 -0.33
N TRP A 302 -5.20 -8.79 0.60
CA TRP A 302 -5.37 -7.87 1.73
C TRP A 302 -4.19 -7.91 2.67
N SER A 303 -3.70 -6.74 3.03
CA SER A 303 -2.60 -6.56 3.98
C SER A 303 -3.11 -6.29 5.39
N PRO A 304 -2.36 -6.67 6.45
CA PRO A 304 -2.78 -6.41 7.82
C PRO A 304 -2.73 -4.91 8.13
N GLY A 305 -3.73 -4.39 8.85
CA GLY A 305 -3.72 -3.01 9.30
C GLY A 305 -2.54 -2.72 10.23
N ARG A 306 -1.83 -1.60 10.05
CA ARG A 306 -0.66 -1.22 10.86
C ARG A 306 -1.03 -0.47 12.14
N PHE A 307 -2.05 0.38 12.12
CA PHE A 307 -2.43 1.23 13.25
C PHE A 307 -2.72 0.48 14.58
N PRO A 308 -3.39 -0.70 14.60
CA PRO A 308 -3.60 -1.43 15.85
C PRO A 308 -2.29 -1.75 16.58
N TYR A 309 -1.24 -2.10 15.84
CA TYR A 309 0.07 -2.42 16.42
C TYR A 309 0.81 -1.16 16.88
N LEU A 310 0.72 -0.06 16.15
CA LEU A 310 1.29 1.23 16.56
C LEU A 310 0.62 1.74 17.85
N PHE A 311 -0.71 1.64 17.96
CA PHE A 311 -1.42 1.99 19.20
C PHE A 311 -1.05 1.06 20.36
N PHE A 312 -0.83 -0.21 20.10
CA PHE A 312 -0.32 -1.14 21.12
C PHE A 312 1.06 -0.70 21.63
N TYR A 313 2.00 -0.33 20.75
CA TYR A 313 3.32 0.17 21.15
C TYR A 313 3.24 1.47 21.94
N LEU A 314 2.38 2.40 21.50
CA LEU A 314 2.15 3.64 22.22
C LEU A 314 1.59 3.37 23.63
N GLY A 315 0.61 2.48 23.74
CA GLY A 315 0.03 2.07 25.04
C GLY A 315 1.07 1.44 25.96
N MET A 316 1.94 0.58 25.41
CA MET A 316 3.07 0.01 26.16
C MET A 316 4.04 1.08 26.65
N LEU A 317 4.39 2.04 25.80
CA LEU A 317 5.29 3.14 26.16
C LEU A 317 4.69 3.97 27.30
N VAL A 318 3.41 4.35 27.20
CA VAL A 318 2.69 5.09 28.24
C VAL A 318 2.67 4.30 29.54
N PHE A 319 2.37 2.99 29.48
CA PHE A 319 2.36 2.12 30.65
C PHE A 319 3.76 2.08 31.32
N LEU A 320 4.83 1.94 30.56
CA LEU A 320 6.20 1.92 31.09
C LEU A 320 6.59 3.25 31.77
N ILE A 321 6.20 4.38 31.16
CA ILE A 321 6.40 5.72 31.74
C ILE A 321 5.65 5.85 33.06
N MET A 322 4.36 5.50 33.10
CA MET A 322 3.54 5.56 34.30
C MET A 322 4.07 4.65 35.42
N TYR A 323 4.50 3.44 35.06
CA TYR A 323 5.12 2.51 35.99
C TYR A 323 6.44 3.08 36.56
N GLY A 324 7.28 3.66 35.70
CA GLY A 324 8.53 4.30 36.12
C GLY A 324 8.29 5.47 37.08
N LEU A 325 7.31 6.32 36.79
CA LEU A 325 6.92 7.45 37.66
C LEU A 325 6.38 6.95 39.01
N ALA A 326 5.49 5.97 39.01
CA ALA A 326 4.96 5.36 40.24
C ALA A 326 6.08 4.73 41.07
N TRP A 327 7.05 4.07 40.43
CA TRP A 327 8.23 3.51 41.10
C TRP A 327 9.11 4.59 41.72
N CYS A 328 9.36 5.71 41.01
CA CYS A 328 10.13 6.85 41.52
C CYS A 328 9.43 7.50 42.71
N MET A 329 8.10 7.69 42.63
CA MET A 329 7.30 8.23 43.75
C MET A 329 7.33 7.30 44.96
N ALA A 330 7.16 6.00 44.80
CA ALA A 330 7.22 5.03 45.88
C ALA A 330 8.59 5.04 46.57
N LYS A 331 9.70 5.10 45.79
CA LYS A 331 11.06 5.25 46.36
C LYS A 331 11.23 6.56 47.14
N ALA A 332 10.76 7.68 46.58
CA ALA A 332 10.84 8.97 47.24
C ALA A 332 10.05 8.98 48.57
N CYS A 333 8.83 8.43 48.58
CA CYS A 333 8.02 8.26 49.80
C CYS A 333 8.73 7.37 50.84
N CYS A 334 9.29 6.22 50.45
CA CYS A 334 10.02 5.35 51.36
C CYS A 334 11.26 6.06 51.94
N THR A 335 12.00 6.79 51.15
CA THR A 335 13.19 7.54 51.60
C THR A 335 12.79 8.66 52.57
N TYR A 336 11.72 9.40 52.25
CA TYR A 336 11.17 10.43 53.12
C TYR A 336 10.68 9.88 54.44
N TYR A 337 9.92 8.76 54.44
CA TYR A 337 9.45 8.08 55.64
C TYR A 337 10.60 7.57 56.53
N HIS A 338 11.64 6.99 55.93
CA HIS A 338 12.84 6.55 56.65
C HIS A 338 13.58 7.72 57.30
N LYS A 339 13.71 8.85 56.59
CA LYS A 339 14.33 10.08 57.10
C LYS A 339 13.53 10.70 58.24
N TYR A 340 12.21 10.64 58.17
CA TYR A 340 11.33 11.14 59.23
C TYR A 340 11.38 10.27 60.50
N ARG A 341 11.36 8.95 60.35
CA ARG A 341 11.48 7.98 61.43
C ARG A 341 12.82 8.05 62.17
N THR A 342 13.90 8.25 61.48
CA THR A 342 15.26 8.40 62.08
C THR A 342 15.43 9.76 62.79
N LYS A 343 14.72 10.81 62.34
CA LYS A 343 14.68 12.11 63.11
C LYS A 343 13.81 12.01 64.38
N GLY A 344 12.71 11.25 64.37
CA GLY A 344 11.84 11.08 65.56
C GLY A 344 12.43 10.30 66.70
N ASN A 345 13.49 9.49 66.44
CA ASN A 345 14.14 8.69 67.47
C ASN A 345 15.36 9.38 68.15
N LYS A 346 15.55 10.68 67.89
CA LYS A 346 16.51 11.49 68.66
C LYS A 346 15.75 12.38 69.66
N LEU A 347 15.06 11.78 70.60
CA LEU A 347 14.73 12.47 71.84
C LEU A 347 15.96 12.46 72.75
N PRO A 348 16.45 13.62 73.22
CA PRO A 348 17.55 13.64 74.13
C PRO A 348 17.07 13.18 75.52
N PHE A 349 17.51 12.01 75.92
CA PHE A 349 17.46 11.68 77.35
C PHE A 349 18.47 12.54 78.11
N TYR A 350 18.00 13.63 78.68
CA TYR A 350 18.66 14.31 79.79
C TYR A 350 17.65 14.56 80.88
N VAL A 351 17.55 13.63 81.81
CA VAL A 351 17.17 13.92 83.19
C VAL A 351 18.33 13.48 84.03
N LYS A 352 19.19 14.38 84.46
CA LYS A 352 20.03 14.17 85.62
C LYS A 352 19.28 14.77 86.79
N LEU A 353 19.04 13.94 87.82
CA LEU A 353 18.82 14.37 89.16
C LEU A 353 20.04 14.92 89.78
#